data_c106d4774cfb6fe5c575bc5dc34b9b11
#
_entry.id   c106d4774cfb6fe5c575bc5dc34b9b11
#
_cell.length_a   1.000
_cell.length_b   1.000
_cell.length_c   1.000
_cell.angle_alpha   90.00
_cell.angle_beta   90.00
_cell.angle_gamma   90.00
#
_symmetry.space_group_name_H-M   'P 1'
#
loop_
_entity.id
_entity.type
_entity.pdbx_description
1 polymer ?
#
loop_
_entity_poly.entity_id
_entity_poly.type
_entity_poly.pdbx_seq_one_letter_code
_entity_poly.pdbx_strand_id
1 'polypeptide(L)'
;VTGVQTCALPISAGFYMLWQRLFASQDSDAGNHDLILGTAYASVLYFALHLIPRAVTVYLIPLVITPFFALAISLKSREINFDQPMFEDVPKKNRGVYRQAISTLARPALCVGSLGLCAGLIRALAIDDPAIGSLVNALSMGASLVTAVAFMVLWQFKSVRLNVVSLFRIVFPVIITGFVLLPFLGDVYARWLAAVLYAAYSVTIMLMMIQCAQSSRDHGTNPVFVYGFFGGVVYALHDAGFIGGTLAGQVAIPGLSSHAVVALGAGYLLGFMYFFGQGGFHSALRGAHRSVPDVELVSLGPTPDGSAKREGTVRPARKHADGEPVYQDRISKQAARICQEFRLSAREAEVMEHIVRGKTVVRIAEELVISENTVRMHSKRIYAKLDIHKKQDLIDLVDSFDPEPGS
;
A
#
# COMPACT_ATOMS: atom_id res chain seq x y z
N VAL A 1 13.23 29.20 -10.99
CA VAL A 1 13.28 27.85 -10.36
C VAL A 1 11.92 27.47 -9.78
N THR A 2 11.16 28.39 -9.21
CA THR A 2 9.86 28.12 -8.56
C THR A 2 8.73 27.72 -9.51
N GLY A 3 8.72 28.21 -10.76
CA GLY A 3 7.65 27.91 -11.71
C GLY A 3 7.65 26.48 -12.26
N VAL A 4 8.83 25.88 -12.42
CA VAL A 4 8.95 24.49 -12.93
C VAL A 4 8.54 23.48 -11.85
N GLN A 5 8.82 23.75 -10.60
CA GLN A 5 8.41 22.87 -9.48
C GLN A 5 6.89 22.83 -9.29
N THR A 6 6.21 23.96 -9.48
CA THR A 6 4.74 24.06 -9.32
C THR A 6 3.98 23.27 -10.38
N CYS A 7 4.52 23.10 -11.59
CA CYS A 7 3.91 22.27 -12.63
C CYS A 7 4.26 20.78 -12.51
N ALA A 8 5.42 20.43 -11.92
CA ALA A 8 5.85 19.05 -11.78
C ALA A 8 5.02 18.26 -10.76
N LEU A 9 4.57 18.88 -9.67
CA LEU A 9 3.79 18.24 -8.62
C LEU A 9 2.43 17.69 -9.10
N PRO A 10 1.58 18.47 -9.81
CA PRO A 10 0.31 17.93 -10.34
C PRO A 10 0.53 16.83 -11.37
N ILE A 11 1.56 16.94 -12.20
CA ILE A 11 1.90 15.91 -13.19
C ILE A 11 2.30 14.60 -12.48
N SER A 12 3.18 14.67 -11.49
CA SER A 12 3.61 13.49 -10.72
C SER A 12 2.43 12.87 -9.98
N ALA A 13 1.57 13.65 -9.33
CA ALA A 13 0.37 13.16 -8.67
C ALA A 13 -0.57 12.47 -9.66
N GLY A 14 -0.77 13.05 -10.84
CA GLY A 14 -1.56 12.46 -11.92
C GLY A 14 -1.01 11.09 -12.37
N PHE A 15 0.31 10.97 -12.54
CA PHE A 15 0.95 9.69 -12.87
C PHE A 15 0.74 8.63 -11.78
N TYR A 16 0.93 8.97 -10.50
CA TYR A 16 0.70 8.04 -9.40
C TYR A 16 -0.76 7.56 -9.34
N MET A 17 -1.73 8.45 -9.59
CA MET A 17 -3.14 8.08 -9.62
C MET A 17 -3.47 7.14 -10.80
N LEU A 18 -2.89 7.38 -11.98
CA LEU A 18 -3.04 6.52 -13.15
C LEU A 18 -2.40 5.14 -12.91
N TRP A 19 -1.22 5.10 -12.31
CA TRP A 19 -0.56 3.84 -11.97
C TRP A 19 -1.35 3.02 -10.96
N GLN A 20 -1.87 3.65 -9.91
CA GLN A 20 -2.73 2.97 -8.94
C GLN A 20 -3.98 2.38 -9.59
N ARG A 21 -4.56 3.12 -10.52
CA ARG A 21 -5.70 2.64 -11.32
C ARG A 21 -5.33 1.42 -12.16
N LEU A 22 -4.16 1.46 -12.79
CA LEU A 22 -3.65 0.35 -13.60
C LEU A 22 -3.38 -0.89 -12.74
N PHE A 23 -2.61 -0.75 -11.65
CA PHE A 23 -2.26 -1.89 -10.78
C PHE A 23 -3.47 -2.49 -10.07
N ALA A 24 -4.43 -1.68 -9.66
CA ALA A 24 -5.67 -2.18 -9.07
C ALA A 24 -6.58 -2.89 -10.07
N SER A 25 -6.51 -2.54 -11.36
CA SER A 25 -7.33 -3.15 -12.43
C SER A 25 -6.85 -4.53 -12.85
N GLN A 26 -5.61 -4.87 -12.57
CA GLN A 26 -5.01 -6.16 -12.90
C GLN A 26 -5.34 -7.21 -11.85
N ASP A 27 -5.14 -8.50 -12.17
CA ASP A 27 -5.16 -9.57 -11.17
C ASP A 27 -4.13 -9.30 -10.06
N SER A 28 -4.37 -9.79 -8.84
CA SER A 28 -3.53 -9.48 -7.68
C SER A 28 -2.05 -9.80 -7.92
N ASP A 29 -1.80 -10.95 -8.54
CA ASP A 29 -0.44 -11.42 -8.78
C ASP A 29 0.25 -10.59 -9.86
N ALA A 30 -0.44 -10.31 -10.98
CA ALA A 30 0.08 -9.49 -12.07
C ALA A 30 0.32 -8.04 -11.62
N GLY A 31 -0.64 -7.43 -10.92
CA GLY A 31 -0.52 -6.05 -10.45
C GLY A 31 0.59 -5.87 -9.41
N ASN A 32 0.76 -6.81 -8.48
CA ASN A 32 1.84 -6.78 -7.51
C ASN A 32 3.20 -7.01 -8.18
N HIS A 33 3.28 -7.97 -9.12
CA HIS A 33 4.48 -8.22 -9.91
C HIS A 33 4.91 -6.97 -10.69
N ASP A 34 3.99 -6.36 -11.43
CA ASP A 34 4.27 -5.17 -12.22
C ASP A 34 4.73 -3.99 -11.35
N LEU A 35 4.15 -3.84 -10.14
CA LEU A 35 4.55 -2.78 -9.20
C LEU A 35 5.95 -3.00 -8.65
N ILE A 36 6.26 -4.22 -8.20
CA ILE A 36 7.58 -4.57 -7.64
C ILE A 36 8.66 -4.46 -8.74
N LEU A 37 8.40 -5.04 -9.90
CA LEU A 37 9.31 -5.00 -11.05
C LEU A 37 9.50 -3.58 -11.57
N GLY A 38 8.43 -2.78 -11.63
CA GLY A 38 8.48 -1.37 -11.99
C GLY A 38 9.34 -0.55 -11.02
N THR A 39 9.28 -0.86 -9.73
CA THR A 39 10.16 -0.24 -8.70
C THR A 39 11.63 -0.60 -8.95
N ALA A 40 11.93 -1.86 -9.28
CA ALA A 40 13.28 -2.28 -9.63
C ALA A 40 13.79 -1.56 -10.89
N TYR A 41 12.99 -1.49 -11.96
CA TYR A 41 13.36 -0.78 -13.19
C TYR A 41 13.55 0.72 -12.96
N ALA A 42 12.71 1.36 -12.17
CA ALA A 42 12.86 2.78 -11.83
C ALA A 42 14.19 3.04 -11.11
N SER A 43 14.57 2.15 -10.20
CA SER A 43 15.85 2.23 -9.49
C SER A 43 17.06 2.03 -10.41
N VAL A 44 16.99 1.05 -11.32
CA VAL A 44 18.04 0.82 -12.32
C VAL A 44 18.15 2.03 -13.26
N LEU A 45 17.02 2.56 -13.72
CA LEU A 45 16.99 3.75 -14.58
C LEU A 45 17.62 4.97 -13.87
N TYR A 46 17.32 5.14 -12.58
CA TYR A 46 17.94 6.20 -11.77
C TYR A 46 19.48 6.11 -11.80
N PHE A 47 20.04 4.92 -11.55
CA PHE A 47 21.51 4.73 -11.60
C PHE A 47 22.05 4.89 -13.01
N ALA A 48 21.36 4.43 -14.04
CA ALA A 48 21.76 4.63 -15.44
C ALA A 48 21.81 6.12 -15.80
N LEU A 49 20.81 6.89 -15.38
CA LEU A 49 20.78 8.35 -15.61
C LEU A 49 21.90 9.09 -14.86
N HIS A 50 22.38 8.52 -13.75
CA HIS A 50 23.51 9.10 -13.00
C HIS A 50 24.85 9.03 -13.77
N LEU A 51 24.95 8.11 -14.75
CA LEU A 51 26.12 8.00 -15.64
C LEU A 51 26.11 9.05 -16.75
N ILE A 52 24.99 9.71 -16.97
CA ILE A 52 24.81 10.72 -18.02
C ILE A 52 25.10 12.11 -17.45
N PRO A 53 25.84 12.98 -18.16
CA PRO A 53 26.10 14.33 -17.69
C PRO A 53 24.81 15.10 -17.38
N ARG A 54 24.80 15.87 -16.29
CA ARG A 54 23.61 16.64 -15.85
C ARG A 54 23.07 17.58 -16.93
N ALA A 55 23.95 18.16 -17.75
CA ALA A 55 23.56 19.02 -18.87
C ALA A 55 22.65 18.30 -19.89
N VAL A 56 22.85 16.99 -20.06
CA VAL A 56 22.03 16.16 -20.96
C VAL A 56 20.75 15.70 -20.26
N THR A 57 20.83 15.27 -19.00
CA THR A 57 19.66 14.76 -18.26
C THR A 57 18.58 15.82 -18.05
N VAL A 58 18.95 17.09 -17.92
CA VAL A 58 18.00 18.24 -17.81
C VAL A 58 17.04 18.31 -19.00
N TYR A 59 17.51 17.93 -20.20
CA TYR A 59 16.68 17.91 -21.41
C TYR A 59 16.12 16.51 -21.68
N LEU A 60 16.87 15.46 -21.42
CA LEU A 60 16.49 14.06 -21.64
C LEU A 60 15.23 13.67 -20.85
N ILE A 61 15.17 14.05 -19.57
CA ILE A 61 14.04 13.69 -18.69
C ILE A 61 12.73 14.32 -19.18
N PRO A 62 12.59 15.65 -19.34
CA PRO A 62 11.31 16.25 -19.71
C PRO A 62 10.93 16.02 -21.18
N LEU A 63 11.90 15.93 -22.10
CA LEU A 63 11.61 15.87 -23.53
C LEU A 63 11.49 14.45 -24.08
N VAL A 64 12.10 13.46 -23.44
CA VAL A 64 12.12 12.08 -23.94
C VAL A 64 11.48 11.13 -22.92
N ILE A 65 11.99 11.08 -21.70
CA ILE A 65 11.58 10.08 -20.71
C ILE A 65 10.13 10.33 -20.27
N THR A 66 9.77 11.56 -19.92
CA THR A 66 8.41 11.88 -19.45
C THR A 66 7.35 11.65 -20.54
N PRO A 67 7.49 12.10 -21.80
CA PRO A 67 6.56 11.76 -22.86
C PRO A 67 6.49 10.26 -23.18
N PHE A 68 7.62 9.55 -23.12
CA PHE A 68 7.66 8.10 -23.33
C PHE A 68 6.85 7.37 -22.25
N PHE A 69 7.02 7.72 -20.97
CA PHE A 69 6.22 7.14 -19.90
C PHE A 69 4.75 7.51 -19.99
N ALA A 70 4.43 8.74 -20.37
CA ALA A 70 3.04 9.16 -20.60
C ALA A 70 2.38 8.33 -21.71
N LEU A 71 3.11 8.10 -22.81
CA LEU A 71 2.64 7.24 -23.91
C LEU A 71 2.48 5.78 -23.43
N ALA A 72 3.47 5.24 -22.74
CA ALA A 72 3.42 3.87 -22.21
C ALA A 72 2.23 3.64 -21.28
N ILE A 73 1.98 4.55 -20.34
CA ILE A 73 0.80 4.49 -19.46
C ILE A 73 -0.50 4.62 -20.26
N SER A 74 -0.53 5.53 -21.24
CA SER A 74 -1.71 5.73 -22.09
C SER A 74 -2.05 4.47 -22.90
N LEU A 75 -1.04 3.80 -23.44
CA LEU A 75 -1.21 2.54 -24.17
C LEU A 75 -1.67 1.42 -23.24
N LYS A 76 -1.00 1.28 -22.09
CA LYS A 76 -1.33 0.23 -21.10
C LYS A 76 -2.70 0.45 -20.46
N SER A 77 -3.13 1.70 -20.29
CA SER A 77 -4.46 2.02 -19.76
C SER A 77 -5.61 1.59 -20.67
N ARG A 78 -5.35 1.36 -21.96
CA ARG A 78 -6.37 0.82 -22.89
C ARG A 78 -6.71 -0.65 -22.63
N GLU A 79 -5.83 -1.37 -21.94
CA GLU A 79 -6.03 -2.76 -21.55
C GLU A 79 -6.88 -2.89 -20.26
N ILE A 80 -7.17 -1.76 -19.59
CA ILE A 80 -7.97 -1.77 -18.36
C ILE A 80 -9.42 -2.13 -18.70
N ASN A 81 -9.91 -3.19 -18.10
CA ASN A 81 -11.34 -3.49 -18.11
C ASN A 81 -12.06 -2.54 -17.13
N PHE A 82 -12.90 -1.65 -17.66
CA PHE A 82 -13.66 -0.68 -16.88
C PHE A 82 -14.94 -1.25 -16.28
N ASP A 83 -15.36 -2.44 -16.68
CA ASP A 83 -16.60 -3.09 -16.17
C ASP A 83 -16.41 -3.65 -14.75
N GLN A 84 -15.25 -3.37 -14.12
CA GLN A 84 -14.99 -3.78 -12.74
C GLN A 84 -15.73 -2.87 -11.75
N PRO A 85 -16.27 -3.43 -10.65
CA PRO A 85 -17.05 -2.69 -9.65
C PRO A 85 -16.33 -1.46 -9.08
N MET A 86 -15.00 -1.50 -9.00
CA MET A 86 -14.20 -0.40 -8.46
C MET A 86 -14.20 0.86 -9.34
N PHE A 87 -14.53 0.75 -10.64
CA PHE A 87 -14.57 1.89 -11.54
C PHE A 87 -15.98 2.49 -11.66
N GLU A 88 -17.01 1.70 -11.45
CA GLU A 88 -18.39 2.16 -11.43
C GLU A 88 -18.77 2.83 -10.12
N ASP A 89 -18.05 2.51 -9.05
CA ASP A 89 -18.37 2.94 -7.71
C ASP A 89 -17.94 4.38 -7.42
N VAL A 90 -18.83 5.13 -6.79
CA VAL A 90 -18.57 6.50 -6.35
C VAL A 90 -18.72 6.62 -4.82
N PRO A 91 -17.85 7.36 -4.13
CA PRO A 91 -17.88 7.47 -2.68
C PRO A 91 -19.21 7.94 -2.10
N LYS A 92 -19.97 8.76 -2.85
CA LYS A 92 -21.29 9.27 -2.42
C LYS A 92 -22.34 8.17 -2.31
N LYS A 93 -22.29 7.16 -3.19
CA LYS A 93 -23.27 6.06 -3.22
C LYS A 93 -23.00 5.00 -2.16
N ASN A 94 -21.70 4.75 -1.83
CA ASN A 94 -21.28 3.65 -0.95
C ASN A 94 -20.46 4.15 0.26
N ARG A 95 -20.97 5.17 0.96
CA ARG A 95 -20.27 5.79 2.12
C ARG A 95 -19.80 4.78 3.17
N GLY A 96 -20.55 3.71 3.38
CA GLY A 96 -20.19 2.67 4.36
C GLY A 96 -18.89 1.94 4.01
N VAL A 97 -18.75 1.52 2.76
CA VAL A 97 -17.58 0.80 2.24
C VAL A 97 -16.34 1.71 2.27
N TYR A 98 -16.47 2.96 1.81
CA TYR A 98 -15.37 3.92 1.86
C TYR A 98 -14.95 4.27 3.30
N ARG A 99 -15.91 4.42 4.21
CA ARG A 99 -15.61 4.62 5.63
C ARG A 99 -14.86 3.42 6.23
N GLN A 100 -15.23 2.22 5.85
CA GLN A 100 -14.54 0.99 6.28
C GLN A 100 -13.12 0.97 5.71
N ALA A 101 -12.93 1.19 4.41
CA ALA A 101 -11.62 1.26 3.76
C ALA A 101 -10.71 2.31 4.42
N ILE A 102 -11.21 3.53 4.65
CA ILE A 102 -10.48 4.58 5.36
C ILE A 102 -10.11 4.15 6.77
N SER A 103 -11.06 3.58 7.53
CA SER A 103 -10.81 3.11 8.90
C SER A 103 -9.73 2.02 8.96
N THR A 104 -9.70 1.15 7.98
CA THR A 104 -8.73 0.07 7.83
C THR A 104 -7.35 0.60 7.48
N LEU A 105 -7.27 1.55 6.55
CA LEU A 105 -6.01 2.14 6.08
C LEU A 105 -5.46 3.24 6.98
N ALA A 106 -6.26 3.79 7.90
CA ALA A 106 -5.84 4.91 8.75
C ALA A 106 -4.59 4.61 9.59
N ARG A 107 -4.51 3.40 10.17
CA ARG A 107 -3.34 3.00 10.97
C ARG A 107 -2.09 2.80 10.12
N PRO A 108 -2.11 2.03 9.01
CA PRO A 108 -0.98 1.98 8.08
C PRO A 108 -0.58 3.38 7.58
N ALA A 109 -1.53 4.25 7.23
CA ALA A 109 -1.25 5.62 6.79
C ALA A 109 -0.49 6.42 7.83
N LEU A 110 -0.88 6.33 9.11
CA LEU A 110 -0.17 6.98 10.20
C LEU A 110 1.24 6.41 10.42
N CYS A 111 1.41 5.10 10.31
CA CYS A 111 2.73 4.47 10.44
C CYS A 111 3.69 4.91 9.33
N VAL A 112 3.26 4.85 8.07
CA VAL A 112 4.08 5.29 6.93
C VAL A 112 4.27 6.81 6.97
N GLY A 113 3.24 7.57 7.34
CA GLY A 113 3.30 9.02 7.50
C GLY A 113 4.25 9.48 8.60
N SER A 114 4.35 8.72 9.71
CA SER A 114 5.34 8.97 10.77
C SER A 114 6.77 8.86 10.24
N LEU A 115 7.02 7.84 9.42
CA LEU A 115 8.30 7.67 8.75
C LEU A 115 8.57 8.82 7.78
N GLY A 116 7.55 9.23 7.01
CA GLY A 116 7.61 10.38 6.12
C GLY A 116 7.91 11.67 6.85
N LEU A 117 7.26 11.92 7.98
CA LEU A 117 7.52 13.09 8.84
C LEU A 117 8.99 13.11 9.32
N CYS A 118 9.51 11.97 9.78
CA CYS A 118 10.91 11.88 10.20
C CYS A 118 11.89 12.11 9.05
N ALA A 119 11.60 11.53 7.88
CA ALA A 119 12.40 11.74 6.68
C ALA A 119 12.39 13.22 6.25
N GLY A 120 11.22 13.88 6.32
CA GLY A 120 11.07 15.31 6.07
C GLY A 120 11.88 16.18 7.04
N LEU A 121 11.76 15.90 8.35
CA LEU A 121 12.50 16.61 9.40
C LEU A 121 14.02 16.60 9.17
N ILE A 122 14.58 15.41 8.97
CA ILE A 122 16.02 15.26 8.80
C ILE A 122 16.50 15.82 7.46
N ARG A 123 15.68 15.73 6.39
CA ARG A 123 15.99 16.30 5.08
C ARG A 123 16.13 17.81 5.15
N ALA A 124 15.32 18.48 5.95
CA ALA A 124 15.38 19.93 6.10
C ALA A 124 16.72 20.39 6.69
N LEU A 125 17.31 19.58 7.58
CA LEU A 125 18.66 19.83 8.11
C LEU A 125 19.78 19.56 7.10
N ALA A 126 19.48 18.70 6.12
CA ALA A 126 20.47 18.22 5.16
C ALA A 126 20.47 18.98 3.83
N ILE A 127 19.51 19.90 3.60
CA ILE A 127 19.25 20.48 2.27
C ILE A 127 20.35 21.47 1.81
N ASP A 128 21.09 22.03 2.74
CA ASP A 128 22.13 23.02 2.44
C ASP A 128 23.43 22.40 1.88
N ASP A 129 23.54 21.04 1.92
CA ASP A 129 24.70 20.33 1.39
C ASP A 129 24.31 19.45 0.18
N PRO A 130 24.72 19.79 -1.05
CA PRO A 130 24.44 18.99 -2.25
C PRO A 130 24.94 17.56 -2.21
N ALA A 131 25.99 17.29 -1.45
CA ALA A 131 26.55 15.94 -1.31
C ALA A 131 25.60 15.02 -0.54
N ILE A 132 24.82 15.56 0.39
CA ILE A 132 23.83 14.79 1.15
C ILE A 132 22.67 14.37 0.25
N GLY A 133 22.17 15.27 -0.61
CA GLY A 133 21.09 14.95 -1.53
C GLY A 133 21.41 13.77 -2.44
N SER A 134 22.64 13.67 -2.93
CA SER A 134 23.09 12.56 -3.77
C SER A 134 23.17 11.23 -2.98
N LEU A 135 23.70 11.27 -1.76
CA LEU A 135 23.79 10.09 -0.87
C LEU A 135 22.40 9.57 -0.49
N VAL A 136 21.49 10.46 -0.07
CA VAL A 136 20.13 10.11 0.30
C VAL A 136 19.39 9.46 -0.86
N ASN A 137 19.49 10.04 -2.06
CA ASN A 137 18.84 9.51 -3.23
C ASN A 137 19.44 8.16 -3.67
N ALA A 138 20.76 8.03 -3.69
CA ALA A 138 21.44 6.78 -4.05
C ALA A 138 21.07 5.64 -3.08
N LEU A 139 21.05 5.92 -1.78
CA LEU A 139 20.71 4.91 -0.78
C LEU A 139 19.23 4.52 -0.86
N SER A 140 18.34 5.49 -1.07
CA SER A 140 16.90 5.23 -1.25
C SER A 140 16.63 4.37 -2.48
N MET A 141 17.22 4.69 -3.62
CA MET A 141 17.06 3.91 -4.84
C MET A 141 17.72 2.53 -4.72
N GLY A 142 18.89 2.45 -4.09
CA GLY A 142 19.55 1.17 -3.80
C GLY A 142 18.70 0.28 -2.89
N ALA A 143 18.16 0.84 -1.81
CA ALA A 143 17.27 0.10 -0.90
C ALA A 143 15.99 -0.36 -1.60
N SER A 144 15.38 0.48 -2.44
CA SER A 144 14.20 0.12 -3.23
C SER A 144 14.52 -1.02 -4.20
N LEU A 145 15.67 -0.97 -4.88
CA LEU A 145 16.11 -2.04 -5.79
C LEU A 145 16.34 -3.36 -5.04
N VAL A 146 17.10 -3.32 -3.94
CA VAL A 146 17.39 -4.52 -3.13
C VAL A 146 16.10 -5.13 -2.59
N THR A 147 15.20 -4.29 -2.09
CA THR A 147 13.92 -4.76 -1.54
C THR A 147 13.02 -5.33 -2.63
N ALA A 148 12.93 -4.70 -3.80
CA ALA A 148 12.15 -5.21 -4.92
C ALA A 148 12.69 -6.56 -5.41
N VAL A 149 14.00 -6.70 -5.56
CA VAL A 149 14.64 -7.97 -5.93
C VAL A 149 14.43 -9.03 -4.85
N ALA A 150 14.59 -8.68 -3.58
CA ALA A 150 14.35 -9.61 -2.46
C ALA A 150 12.90 -10.10 -2.45
N PHE A 151 11.92 -9.21 -2.66
CA PHE A 151 10.51 -9.62 -2.75
C PHE A 151 10.24 -10.52 -3.95
N MET A 152 10.80 -10.22 -5.12
CA MET A 152 10.66 -11.07 -6.30
C MET A 152 11.22 -12.47 -6.07
N VAL A 153 12.40 -12.56 -5.45
CA VAL A 153 13.03 -13.85 -5.15
C VAL A 153 12.25 -14.62 -4.07
N LEU A 154 11.90 -13.95 -2.96
CA LEU A 154 11.15 -14.59 -1.88
C LEU A 154 9.78 -15.08 -2.35
N TRP A 155 9.10 -14.30 -3.18
CA TRP A 155 7.78 -14.65 -3.70
C TRP A 155 7.81 -15.86 -4.62
N GLN A 156 8.92 -16.14 -5.29
CA GLN A 156 9.06 -17.38 -6.08
C GLN A 156 9.07 -18.65 -5.21
N PHE A 157 9.54 -18.54 -3.97
CA PHE A 157 9.72 -19.70 -3.09
C PHE A 157 8.70 -19.80 -1.97
N LYS A 158 8.17 -18.68 -1.50
CA LYS A 158 7.25 -18.62 -0.37
C LYS A 158 6.22 -17.51 -0.55
N SER A 159 5.01 -17.75 -0.05
CA SER A 159 4.04 -16.67 0.15
C SER A 159 4.56 -15.68 1.20
N VAL A 160 4.56 -14.40 0.87
CA VAL A 160 5.05 -13.34 1.74
C VAL A 160 3.85 -12.59 2.31
N ARG A 161 3.71 -12.60 3.63
CA ARG A 161 2.70 -11.81 4.34
C ARG A 161 3.40 -10.72 5.15
N LEU A 162 3.08 -9.47 4.85
CA LEU A 162 3.67 -8.32 5.51
C LEU A 162 2.59 -7.45 6.12
N ASN A 163 2.69 -7.25 7.42
CA ASN A 163 1.86 -6.29 8.13
C ASN A 163 2.63 -4.99 8.34
N VAL A 164 2.21 -3.92 7.65
CA VAL A 164 2.87 -2.60 7.71
C VAL A 164 2.94 -2.07 9.15
N VAL A 165 1.90 -2.27 9.95
CA VAL A 165 1.86 -1.82 11.34
C VAL A 165 2.82 -2.63 12.22
N SER A 166 2.93 -3.94 11.98
CA SER A 166 3.88 -4.81 12.70
C SER A 166 5.32 -4.48 12.34
N LEU A 167 5.60 -4.22 11.05
CA LEU A 167 6.90 -3.77 10.58
C LEU A 167 7.29 -2.45 11.27
N PHE A 168 6.35 -1.49 11.31
CA PHE A 168 6.58 -0.22 11.97
C PHE A 168 6.89 -0.38 13.47
N ARG A 169 6.27 -1.35 14.14
CA ARG A 169 6.54 -1.66 15.56
C ARG A 169 8.00 -2.06 15.81
N ILE A 170 8.63 -2.74 14.84
CA ILE A 170 10.04 -3.13 14.92
C ILE A 170 10.95 -1.94 14.55
N VAL A 171 10.59 -1.20 13.52
CA VAL A 171 11.40 -0.08 13.00
C VAL A 171 11.36 1.13 13.92
N PHE A 172 10.26 1.36 14.61
CA PHE A 172 10.05 2.52 15.47
C PHE A 172 11.13 2.72 16.57
N PRO A 173 11.51 1.70 17.37
CA PRO A 173 12.59 1.85 18.36
C PRO A 173 13.94 2.24 17.71
N VAL A 174 14.22 1.69 16.53
CA VAL A 174 15.45 1.99 15.79
C VAL A 174 15.48 3.46 15.35
N ILE A 175 14.35 3.97 14.86
CA ILE A 175 14.22 5.38 14.46
C ILE A 175 14.39 6.31 15.66
N ILE A 176 13.71 6.04 16.77
CA ILE A 176 13.84 6.85 17.99
C ILE A 176 15.28 6.85 18.49
N THR A 177 15.93 5.68 18.54
CA THR A 177 17.34 5.59 18.92
C THR A 177 18.22 6.44 18.00
N GLY A 178 17.94 6.40 16.69
CA GLY A 178 18.61 7.25 15.72
C GLY A 178 18.50 8.74 16.03
N PHE A 179 17.31 9.22 16.36
CA PHE A 179 17.10 10.62 16.74
C PHE A 179 17.72 10.98 18.09
N VAL A 180 17.67 10.09 19.07
CA VAL A 180 18.27 10.32 20.39
C VAL A 180 19.81 10.48 20.28
N LEU A 181 20.45 9.74 19.35
CA LEU A 181 21.89 9.83 19.13
C LEU A 181 22.31 11.07 18.31
N LEU A 182 21.39 11.69 17.59
CA LEU A 182 21.66 12.80 16.68
C LEU A 182 22.40 14.00 17.34
N PRO A 183 22.04 14.48 18.55
CA PRO A 183 22.75 15.59 19.20
C PRO A 183 24.19 15.27 19.59
N PHE A 184 24.55 14.00 19.72
CA PHE A 184 25.85 13.57 20.22
C PHE A 184 26.85 13.22 19.10
N LEU A 185 26.36 12.82 17.93
CA LEU A 185 27.19 12.27 16.85
C LEU A 185 27.43 13.26 15.69
N GLY A 186 26.76 14.42 15.71
CA GLY A 186 27.01 15.52 14.78
C GLY A 186 26.61 15.27 13.32
N ASP A 187 27.13 16.11 12.40
CA ASP A 187 26.64 16.23 11.03
C ASP A 187 26.85 14.98 10.18
N VAL A 188 27.96 14.27 10.35
CA VAL A 188 28.23 13.03 9.58
C VAL A 188 27.19 11.97 9.88
N TYR A 189 26.81 11.84 11.15
CA TYR A 189 25.76 10.93 11.57
C TYR A 189 24.38 11.38 11.04
N ALA A 190 24.09 12.68 11.09
CA ALA A 190 22.84 13.23 10.54
C ALA A 190 22.66 12.85 9.06
N ARG A 191 23.72 12.87 8.28
CA ARG A 191 23.72 12.47 6.85
C ARG A 191 23.33 11.00 6.66
N TRP A 192 23.95 10.10 7.43
CA TRP A 192 23.64 8.68 7.36
C TRP A 192 22.24 8.38 7.88
N LEU A 193 21.81 9.03 8.95
CA LEU A 193 20.46 8.90 9.47
C LEU A 193 19.44 9.34 8.42
N ALA A 194 19.66 10.49 7.75
CA ALA A 194 18.82 10.95 6.65
C ALA A 194 18.70 9.92 5.53
N ALA A 195 19.84 9.36 5.11
CA ALA A 195 19.90 8.39 4.03
C ALA A 195 19.14 7.09 4.39
N VAL A 196 19.33 6.58 5.60
CA VAL A 196 18.64 5.37 6.10
C VAL A 196 17.13 5.60 6.24
N LEU A 197 16.72 6.75 6.79
CA LEU A 197 15.31 7.09 6.94
C LEU A 197 14.61 7.23 5.58
N TYR A 198 15.28 7.87 4.61
CA TYR A 198 14.75 7.97 3.26
C TYR A 198 14.67 6.62 2.55
N ALA A 199 15.66 5.75 2.75
CA ALA A 199 15.62 4.39 2.24
C ALA A 199 14.42 3.61 2.81
N ALA A 200 14.23 3.66 4.14
CA ALA A 200 13.08 3.04 4.80
C ALA A 200 11.74 3.63 4.32
N TYR A 201 11.68 4.96 4.15
CA TYR A 201 10.51 5.64 3.62
C TYR A 201 10.17 5.18 2.19
N SER A 202 11.17 5.08 1.30
CA SER A 202 10.96 4.63 -0.09
C SER A 202 10.42 3.20 -0.16
N VAL A 203 10.95 2.29 0.67
CA VAL A 203 10.46 0.92 0.77
C VAL A 203 9.01 0.87 1.28
N THR A 204 8.70 1.67 2.30
CA THR A 204 7.34 1.70 2.85
C THR A 204 6.33 2.34 1.90
N ILE A 205 6.73 3.28 1.05
CA ILE A 205 5.89 3.81 -0.05
C ILE A 205 5.54 2.69 -1.05
N MET A 206 6.49 1.85 -1.43
CA MET A 206 6.22 0.69 -2.30
C MET A 206 5.16 -0.24 -1.67
N LEU A 207 5.33 -0.59 -0.39
CA LEU A 207 4.35 -1.40 0.34
C LEU A 207 2.99 -0.72 0.44
N MET A 208 2.96 0.59 0.65
CA MET A 208 1.73 1.39 0.64
C MET A 208 1.00 1.29 -0.70
N MET A 209 1.71 1.37 -1.80
CA MET A 209 1.11 1.26 -3.14
C MET A 209 0.47 -0.11 -3.34
N ILE A 210 1.15 -1.19 -2.96
CA ILE A 210 0.61 -2.56 -2.99
C ILE A 210 -0.65 -2.65 -2.14
N GLN A 211 -0.62 -2.14 -0.91
CA GLN A 211 -1.75 -2.18 0.01
C GLN A 211 -2.95 -1.39 -0.50
N CYS A 212 -2.73 -0.23 -1.12
CA CYS A 212 -3.81 0.56 -1.72
C CYS A 212 -4.47 -0.18 -2.90
N ALA A 213 -3.67 -0.76 -3.80
CA ALA A 213 -4.19 -1.54 -4.92
C ALA A 213 -4.97 -2.77 -4.44
N GLN A 214 -4.43 -3.49 -3.45
CA GLN A 214 -5.08 -4.64 -2.83
C GLN A 214 -6.40 -4.25 -2.13
N SER A 215 -6.40 -3.19 -1.32
CA SER A 215 -7.61 -2.71 -0.65
C SER A 215 -8.69 -2.28 -1.65
N SER A 216 -8.31 -1.69 -2.78
CA SER A 216 -9.25 -1.31 -3.83
C SER A 216 -9.90 -2.54 -4.48
N ARG A 217 -9.13 -3.57 -4.77
CA ARG A 217 -9.62 -4.85 -5.30
C ARG A 217 -10.55 -5.55 -4.31
N ASP A 218 -10.10 -5.67 -3.06
CA ASP A 218 -10.82 -6.41 -2.01
C ASP A 218 -12.19 -5.79 -1.69
N HIS A 219 -12.28 -4.46 -1.66
CA HIS A 219 -13.49 -3.76 -1.29
C HIS A 219 -14.30 -3.22 -2.49
N GLY A 220 -13.80 -3.37 -3.72
CA GLY A 220 -14.41 -2.77 -4.91
C GLY A 220 -14.47 -1.25 -4.86
N THR A 221 -13.54 -0.59 -4.17
CA THR A 221 -13.48 0.86 -4.01
C THR A 221 -12.57 1.50 -5.06
N ASN A 222 -12.86 2.74 -5.43
CA ASN A 222 -12.08 3.44 -6.45
C ASN A 222 -10.60 3.60 -6.03
N PRO A 223 -9.64 3.06 -6.78
CA PRO A 223 -8.22 3.08 -6.41
C PRO A 223 -7.62 4.49 -6.34
N VAL A 224 -8.14 5.42 -7.13
CA VAL A 224 -7.71 6.84 -7.08
C VAL A 224 -8.10 7.47 -5.75
N PHE A 225 -9.29 7.16 -5.23
CA PHE A 225 -9.72 7.64 -3.94
C PHE A 225 -8.90 7.02 -2.79
N VAL A 226 -8.70 5.71 -2.82
CA VAL A 226 -7.96 4.99 -1.76
C VAL A 226 -6.52 5.48 -1.68
N TYR A 227 -5.82 5.54 -2.82
CA TYR A 227 -4.46 6.04 -2.87
C TYR A 227 -4.38 7.54 -2.57
N GLY A 228 -5.32 8.34 -3.07
CA GLY A 228 -5.39 9.77 -2.78
C GLY A 228 -5.52 10.08 -1.30
N PHE A 229 -6.35 9.33 -0.57
CA PHE A 229 -6.47 9.45 0.87
C PHE A 229 -5.18 9.02 1.60
N PHE A 230 -4.69 7.82 1.31
CA PHE A 230 -3.50 7.28 1.98
C PHE A 230 -2.26 8.11 1.65
N GLY A 231 -2.01 8.37 0.37
CA GLY A 231 -0.90 9.20 -0.08
C GLY A 231 -1.00 10.64 0.43
N GLY A 232 -2.21 11.20 0.43
CA GLY A 232 -2.45 12.55 0.96
C GLY A 232 -2.03 12.68 2.43
N VAL A 233 -2.38 11.73 3.28
CA VAL A 233 -1.93 11.70 4.69
C VAL A 233 -0.41 11.57 4.80
N VAL A 234 0.19 10.65 4.05
CA VAL A 234 1.63 10.38 4.12
C VAL A 234 2.45 11.56 3.62
N TYR A 235 2.08 12.14 2.47
CA TYR A 235 2.81 13.30 1.92
C TYR A 235 2.59 14.56 2.76
N ALA A 236 1.38 14.79 3.28
CA ALA A 236 1.14 15.92 4.18
C ALA A 236 2.00 15.84 5.46
N LEU A 237 2.16 14.65 6.03
CA LEU A 237 3.04 14.44 7.18
C LEU A 237 4.52 14.60 6.82
N HIS A 238 4.96 14.13 5.64
CA HIS A 238 6.30 14.36 5.15
C HIS A 238 6.61 15.87 4.98
N ASP A 239 5.70 16.61 4.37
CA ASP A 239 5.87 18.04 4.15
C ASP A 239 5.80 18.83 5.46
N ALA A 240 4.92 18.44 6.38
CA ALA A 240 4.90 18.98 7.73
C ALA A 240 6.22 18.75 8.47
N GLY A 241 6.83 17.56 8.30
CA GLY A 241 8.15 17.24 8.80
C GLY A 241 9.22 18.16 8.22
N PHE A 242 9.20 18.36 6.90
CA PHE A 242 10.16 19.25 6.22
C PHE A 242 10.03 20.70 6.69
N ILE A 243 8.81 21.23 6.78
CA ILE A 243 8.56 22.58 7.30
C ILE A 243 9.01 22.67 8.76
N GLY A 244 8.66 21.69 9.59
CA GLY A 244 9.06 21.65 11.00
C GLY A 244 10.57 21.60 11.20
N GLY A 245 11.29 20.83 10.39
CA GLY A 245 12.75 20.77 10.39
C GLY A 245 13.40 22.09 9.96
N THR A 246 12.85 22.75 8.93
CA THR A 246 13.32 24.06 8.46
C THR A 246 13.13 25.13 9.56
N LEU A 247 11.97 25.14 10.22
CA LEU A 247 11.70 26.06 11.33
C LEU A 247 12.62 25.78 12.52
N ALA A 248 12.81 24.51 12.88
CA ALA A 248 13.69 24.12 13.98
C ALA A 248 15.16 24.54 13.72
N GLY A 249 15.62 24.51 12.46
CA GLY A 249 16.93 25.00 12.06
C GLY A 249 17.11 26.52 12.23
N GLN A 250 16.00 27.29 12.23
CA GLN A 250 16.01 28.75 12.40
C GLN A 250 15.86 29.20 13.87
N VAL A 251 15.41 28.28 14.76
CA VAL A 251 15.18 28.61 16.17
C VAL A 251 16.48 28.43 16.94
N ALA A 252 17.04 29.58 17.41
CA ALA A 252 18.17 29.57 18.32
C ALA A 252 17.67 29.53 19.78
N ILE A 253 17.74 28.38 20.41
CA ILE A 253 17.47 28.23 21.84
C ILE A 253 18.81 28.22 22.57
N PRO A 254 19.05 29.14 23.53
CA PRO A 254 20.30 29.14 24.27
C PRO A 254 20.57 27.78 24.94
N GLY A 255 21.72 27.21 24.67
CA GLY A 255 22.11 25.89 25.24
C GLY A 255 21.59 24.66 24.53
N LEU A 256 20.77 24.80 23.47
CA LEU A 256 20.30 23.66 22.65
C LEU A 256 20.76 23.81 21.20
N SER A 257 21.37 22.73 20.67
CA SER A 257 21.67 22.68 19.24
C SER A 257 20.38 22.45 18.42
N SER A 258 20.37 22.86 17.15
CA SER A 258 19.26 22.55 16.21
C SER A 258 19.00 21.06 16.10
N HIS A 259 20.03 20.24 16.14
CA HIS A 259 19.91 18.78 16.19
C HIS A 259 19.16 18.27 17.43
N ALA A 260 19.40 18.88 18.60
CA ALA A 260 18.69 18.53 19.84
C ALA A 260 17.20 18.93 19.78
N VAL A 261 16.89 20.09 19.20
CA VAL A 261 15.49 20.53 19.01
C VAL A 261 14.75 19.58 18.08
N VAL A 262 15.36 19.19 16.96
CA VAL A 262 14.78 18.22 16.02
C VAL A 262 14.64 16.84 16.67
N ALA A 263 15.63 16.37 17.42
CA ALA A 263 15.58 15.09 18.10
C ALA A 263 14.45 15.02 19.14
N LEU A 264 14.28 16.05 19.94
CA LEU A 264 13.19 16.14 20.92
C LEU A 264 11.82 16.20 20.23
N GLY A 265 11.69 17.06 19.22
CA GLY A 265 10.44 17.19 18.44
C GLY A 265 10.07 15.90 17.74
N ALA A 266 11.02 15.25 17.07
CA ALA A 266 10.82 13.97 16.41
C ALA A 266 10.45 12.87 17.41
N GLY A 267 11.15 12.78 18.54
CA GLY A 267 10.86 11.80 19.59
C GLY A 267 9.45 11.95 20.16
N TYR A 268 9.02 13.18 20.43
CA TYR A 268 7.68 13.46 20.92
C TYR A 268 6.60 13.10 19.89
N LEU A 269 6.74 13.59 18.65
CA LEU A 269 5.79 13.33 17.58
C LEU A 269 5.71 11.85 17.21
N LEU A 270 6.85 11.16 17.17
CA LEU A 270 6.91 9.72 16.92
C LEU A 270 6.24 8.93 18.04
N GLY A 271 6.50 9.27 19.30
CA GLY A 271 5.84 8.64 20.44
C GLY A 271 4.33 8.81 20.39
N PHE A 272 3.87 10.01 20.08
CA PHE A 272 2.45 10.32 19.90
C PHE A 272 1.84 9.49 18.75
N MET A 273 2.47 9.50 17.57
CA MET A 273 1.99 8.74 16.40
C MET A 273 2.05 7.23 16.62
N TYR A 274 3.07 6.73 17.31
CA TYR A 274 3.13 5.32 17.70
C TYR A 274 1.95 4.93 18.57
N PHE A 275 1.66 5.72 19.60
CA PHE A 275 0.54 5.49 20.49
C PHE A 275 -0.79 5.44 19.71
N PHE A 276 -1.06 6.39 18.83
CA PHE A 276 -2.27 6.38 18.00
C PHE A 276 -2.27 5.26 16.95
N GLY A 277 -1.13 4.98 16.33
CA GLY A 277 -0.97 3.88 15.37
C GLY A 277 -1.25 2.51 15.98
N GLN A 278 -0.94 2.32 17.28
CA GLN A 278 -1.28 1.10 18.02
C GLN A 278 -2.74 1.07 18.51
N GLY A 279 -3.56 2.05 18.21
CA GLY A 279 -4.98 2.10 18.56
C GLY A 279 -5.32 3.03 19.74
N GLY A 280 -4.34 3.78 20.27
CA GLY A 280 -4.53 4.77 21.32
C GLY A 280 -5.19 4.20 22.57
N PHE A 281 -5.92 5.05 23.29
CA PHE A 281 -6.63 4.67 24.51
C PHE A 281 -7.66 3.53 24.31
N HIS A 282 -8.28 3.45 23.14
CA HIS A 282 -9.28 2.40 22.86
C HIS A 282 -8.67 1.00 22.85
N SER A 283 -7.46 0.84 22.30
CA SER A 283 -6.75 -0.43 22.30
C SER A 283 -6.22 -0.78 23.69
N ALA A 284 -5.70 0.24 24.41
CA ALA A 284 -5.20 0.05 25.77
C ALA A 284 -6.29 -0.36 26.77
N LEU A 285 -7.51 0.18 26.60
CA LEU A 285 -8.62 -0.08 27.55
C LEU A 285 -9.49 -1.29 27.19
N ARG A 286 -9.58 -1.68 25.91
CA ARG A 286 -10.53 -2.72 25.47
C ARG A 286 -9.90 -3.99 24.93
N GLY A 287 -8.58 -4.06 24.77
CA GLY A 287 -7.89 -5.25 24.25
C GLY A 287 -8.32 -5.66 22.82
N ALA A 288 -9.11 -4.83 22.15
CA ALA A 288 -9.65 -5.14 20.83
C ALA A 288 -8.61 -4.87 19.75
N HIS A 289 -7.87 -5.90 19.38
CA HIS A 289 -7.10 -5.89 18.13
C HIS A 289 -8.08 -5.96 16.94
N ARG A 290 -8.35 -4.83 16.30
CA ARG A 290 -8.81 -4.86 14.93
C ARG A 290 -7.65 -5.33 14.09
N SER A 291 -7.79 -6.48 13.43
CA SER A 291 -6.81 -6.96 12.46
C SER A 291 -6.62 -5.89 11.38
N VAL A 292 -5.38 -5.48 11.18
CA VAL A 292 -5.00 -4.63 10.04
C VAL A 292 -4.71 -5.60 8.90
N PRO A 293 -5.27 -5.39 7.70
CA PRO A 293 -5.04 -6.30 6.59
C PRO A 293 -3.56 -6.36 6.24
N ASP A 294 -3.07 -7.58 6.09
CA ASP A 294 -1.71 -7.85 5.67
C ASP A 294 -1.55 -7.56 4.17
N VAL A 295 -0.36 -7.15 3.77
CA VAL A 295 0.05 -7.16 2.37
C VAL A 295 0.42 -8.60 2.03
N GLU A 296 -0.39 -9.27 1.23
CA GLU A 296 -0.16 -10.66 0.84
C GLU A 296 0.39 -10.74 -0.58
N LEU A 297 1.56 -11.36 -0.71
CA LEU A 297 2.15 -11.78 -1.96
C LEU A 297 2.08 -13.30 -2.01
N VAL A 298 1.11 -13.85 -2.73
CA VAL A 298 0.91 -15.30 -2.85
C VAL A 298 2.01 -15.89 -3.75
N SER A 299 2.67 -16.95 -3.29
CA SER A 299 3.73 -17.62 -4.06
C SER A 299 3.18 -18.34 -5.29
N LEU A 300 3.88 -18.20 -6.43
CA LEU A 300 3.67 -18.95 -7.66
C LEU A 300 4.57 -20.20 -7.75
N GLY A 301 5.32 -20.51 -6.67
CA GLY A 301 6.31 -21.59 -6.64
C GLY A 301 5.74 -22.97 -6.91
N PRO A 302 6.57 -23.95 -7.42
CA PRO A 302 6.15 -25.32 -7.58
C PRO A 302 5.88 -25.93 -6.21
N THR A 303 4.71 -26.59 -6.09
CA THR A 303 4.38 -27.41 -4.93
C THR A 303 5.45 -28.48 -4.71
N PRO A 304 5.88 -28.75 -3.46
CA PRO A 304 6.92 -29.77 -3.16
C PRO A 304 6.55 -31.20 -3.52
N ASP A 305 5.32 -31.47 -3.93
CA ASP A 305 4.89 -32.81 -4.32
C ASP A 305 5.20 -33.09 -5.78
N GLY A 306 6.11 -34.02 -5.98
CA GLY A 306 6.57 -34.56 -7.25
C GLY A 306 5.51 -35.32 -8.08
N SER A 307 4.27 -34.88 -8.09
CA SER A 307 3.29 -35.34 -9.07
C SER A 307 3.41 -34.47 -10.32
N ALA A 308 4.12 -35.02 -11.26
CA ALA A 308 4.33 -34.58 -12.62
C ALA A 308 3.06 -33.96 -13.23
N LYS A 309 3.30 -32.92 -14.02
CA LYS A 309 2.44 -32.46 -15.12
C LYS A 309 0.97 -32.24 -14.74
N ARG A 310 0.69 -31.18 -14.07
CA ARG A 310 -0.45 -30.38 -14.50
C ARG A 310 0.11 -29.13 -15.14
N GLU A 311 0.18 -29.17 -16.48
CA GLU A 311 0.10 -27.98 -17.29
C GLU A 311 -0.79 -26.99 -16.56
N GLY A 312 -0.26 -25.80 -16.35
CA GLY A 312 -1.01 -24.71 -15.73
C GLY A 312 -2.29 -24.42 -16.52
N THR A 313 -3.28 -25.23 -16.31
CA THR A 313 -4.64 -24.76 -16.43
C THR A 313 -4.83 -23.79 -15.29
N VAL A 314 -4.46 -22.53 -15.52
CA VAL A 314 -5.22 -21.40 -15.02
C VAL A 314 -6.66 -21.89 -15.12
N ARG A 315 -7.28 -22.24 -13.98
CA ARG A 315 -8.70 -22.58 -13.99
C ARG A 315 -9.36 -21.41 -14.68
N PRO A 316 -10.08 -21.64 -15.78
CA PRO A 316 -10.65 -20.53 -16.54
C PRO A 316 -11.44 -19.69 -15.55
N ALA A 317 -11.12 -18.40 -15.50
CA ALA A 317 -11.89 -17.43 -14.77
C ALA A 317 -13.37 -17.78 -14.99
N ARG A 318 -14.19 -17.81 -13.93
CA ARG A 318 -15.61 -18.07 -14.08
C ARG A 318 -16.10 -17.18 -15.21
N LYS A 319 -16.60 -17.78 -16.28
CA LYS A 319 -17.17 -17.03 -17.39
C LYS A 319 -18.58 -16.64 -16.99
N HIS A 320 -18.96 -15.39 -17.19
CA HIS A 320 -20.36 -15.02 -17.28
C HIS A 320 -21.05 -15.86 -18.36
N ALA A 321 -22.36 -15.93 -18.35
CA ALA A 321 -23.16 -16.63 -19.39
C ALA A 321 -22.77 -16.20 -20.82
N ASP A 322 -22.17 -15.01 -20.98
CA ASP A 322 -21.71 -14.44 -22.25
C ASP A 322 -20.23 -14.74 -22.59
N GLY A 323 -19.54 -15.58 -21.82
CA GLY A 323 -18.19 -16.05 -22.16
C GLY A 323 -17.01 -15.15 -21.76
N GLU A 324 -17.26 -14.00 -21.13
CA GLU A 324 -16.20 -13.12 -20.64
C GLU A 324 -15.50 -13.64 -19.37
N PRO A 325 -14.17 -13.40 -19.21
CA PRO A 325 -13.43 -13.85 -18.05
C PRO A 325 -13.85 -13.04 -16.80
N VAL A 326 -14.35 -13.73 -15.78
CA VAL A 326 -14.63 -13.11 -14.48
C VAL A 326 -13.33 -12.89 -13.73
N TYR A 327 -13.12 -11.67 -13.32
CA TYR A 327 -11.93 -11.26 -12.56
C TYR A 327 -11.91 -11.95 -11.19
N GLN A 328 -10.82 -12.66 -10.87
CA GLN A 328 -10.63 -13.34 -9.58
C GLN A 328 -9.60 -12.60 -8.72
N ASP A 329 -10.09 -11.90 -7.71
CA ASP A 329 -9.25 -11.34 -6.65
C ASP A 329 -9.06 -12.31 -5.47
N ARG A 330 -8.33 -11.89 -4.45
CA ARG A 330 -8.08 -12.66 -3.23
C ARG A 330 -9.38 -13.14 -2.57
N ILE A 331 -10.35 -12.23 -2.39
CA ILE A 331 -11.63 -12.54 -1.75
C ILE A 331 -12.40 -13.58 -2.54
N SER A 332 -12.45 -13.46 -3.86
CA SER A 332 -13.10 -14.45 -4.73
C SER A 332 -12.42 -15.83 -4.62
N LYS A 333 -11.09 -15.87 -4.54
CA LYS A 333 -10.33 -17.13 -4.36
C LYS A 333 -10.60 -17.78 -3.00
N GLN A 334 -10.56 -17.00 -1.93
CA GLN A 334 -10.87 -17.45 -0.56
C GLN A 334 -12.34 -17.89 -0.43
N ALA A 335 -13.26 -17.08 -0.95
CA ALA A 335 -14.68 -17.40 -0.96
C ALA A 335 -14.96 -18.72 -1.71
N ALA A 336 -14.31 -18.94 -2.86
CA ALA A 336 -14.49 -20.19 -3.62
C ALA A 336 -14.05 -21.43 -2.82
N ARG A 337 -12.98 -21.33 -2.01
CA ARG A 337 -12.52 -22.42 -1.15
C ARG A 337 -13.45 -22.67 0.03
N ILE A 338 -13.85 -21.62 0.75
CA ILE A 338 -14.84 -21.72 1.82
C ILE A 338 -16.13 -22.35 1.30
N CYS A 339 -16.55 -21.98 0.08
CA CYS A 339 -17.73 -22.57 -0.54
C CYS A 339 -17.57 -24.07 -0.80
N GLN A 340 -16.39 -24.54 -1.19
CA GLN A 340 -16.11 -25.95 -1.37
C GLN A 340 -16.08 -26.71 -0.05
N GLU A 341 -15.43 -26.16 0.96
CA GLU A 341 -15.27 -26.79 2.28
C GLU A 341 -16.60 -26.88 3.03
N PHE A 342 -17.34 -25.79 3.09
CA PHE A 342 -18.61 -25.71 3.81
C PHE A 342 -19.86 -26.00 2.93
N ARG A 343 -19.65 -26.46 1.70
CA ARG A 343 -20.71 -26.82 0.75
C ARG A 343 -21.76 -25.73 0.56
N LEU A 344 -21.30 -24.49 0.37
CA LEU A 344 -22.21 -23.40 0.02
C LEU A 344 -22.71 -23.55 -1.41
N SER A 345 -23.98 -23.17 -1.65
CA SER A 345 -24.52 -23.12 -3.02
C SER A 345 -23.89 -21.94 -3.78
N ALA A 346 -23.94 -21.98 -5.12
CA ALA A 346 -23.41 -20.92 -5.96
C ALA A 346 -23.99 -19.53 -5.57
N ARG A 347 -25.28 -19.47 -5.23
CA ARG A 347 -25.94 -18.23 -4.84
C ARG A 347 -25.55 -17.76 -3.44
N GLU A 348 -25.33 -18.69 -2.51
CA GLU A 348 -24.78 -18.37 -1.19
C GLU A 348 -23.35 -17.86 -1.31
N ALA A 349 -22.56 -18.42 -2.23
CA ALA A 349 -21.21 -17.95 -2.53
C ALA A 349 -21.20 -16.49 -3.01
N GLU A 350 -22.04 -16.16 -3.97
CA GLU A 350 -22.15 -14.80 -4.49
C GLU A 350 -22.55 -13.81 -3.39
N VAL A 351 -23.58 -14.14 -2.61
CA VAL A 351 -24.01 -13.30 -1.48
C VAL A 351 -22.91 -13.16 -0.43
N MET A 352 -22.21 -14.25 -0.09
CA MET A 352 -21.09 -14.23 0.86
C MET A 352 -19.97 -13.30 0.39
N GLU A 353 -19.56 -13.41 -0.87
CA GLU A 353 -18.53 -12.56 -1.46
C GLU A 353 -18.89 -11.07 -1.36
N HIS A 354 -20.13 -10.71 -1.67
CA HIS A 354 -20.59 -9.34 -1.53
C HIS A 354 -20.64 -8.86 -0.07
N ILE A 355 -20.99 -9.72 0.88
CA ILE A 355 -20.98 -9.38 2.31
C ILE A 355 -19.55 -9.12 2.79
N VAL A 356 -18.60 -9.97 2.40
CA VAL A 356 -17.18 -9.82 2.75
C VAL A 356 -16.60 -8.53 2.17
N ARG A 357 -16.98 -8.18 0.94
CA ARG A 357 -16.62 -6.90 0.31
C ARG A 357 -17.25 -5.67 0.98
N GLY A 358 -17.99 -5.86 2.07
CA GLY A 358 -18.55 -4.77 2.86
C GLY A 358 -19.88 -4.20 2.34
N LYS A 359 -20.45 -4.75 1.26
CA LYS A 359 -21.69 -4.24 0.67
C LYS A 359 -22.87 -4.36 1.64
N THR A 360 -23.84 -3.45 1.49
CA THR A 360 -25.09 -3.47 2.27
C THR A 360 -26.10 -4.42 1.64
N VAL A 361 -27.08 -4.90 2.42
CA VAL A 361 -28.14 -5.79 1.93
C VAL A 361 -28.88 -5.18 0.73
N VAL A 362 -29.15 -3.88 0.78
CA VAL A 362 -29.80 -3.14 -0.32
C VAL A 362 -28.97 -3.22 -1.59
N ARG A 363 -27.67 -2.93 -1.49
CA ARG A 363 -26.76 -2.95 -2.64
C ARG A 363 -26.56 -4.35 -3.21
N ILE A 364 -26.50 -5.37 -2.36
CA ILE A 364 -26.42 -6.78 -2.79
C ILE A 364 -27.70 -7.17 -3.55
N ALA A 365 -28.86 -6.73 -3.06
CA ALA A 365 -30.15 -7.00 -3.70
C ALA A 365 -30.24 -6.37 -5.11
N GLU A 366 -29.76 -5.12 -5.24
CA GLU A 366 -29.69 -4.43 -6.53
C GLU A 366 -28.76 -5.13 -7.52
N GLU A 367 -27.51 -5.45 -7.10
CA GLU A 367 -26.50 -6.04 -7.97
C GLU A 367 -26.83 -7.48 -8.39
N LEU A 368 -27.41 -8.26 -7.50
CA LEU A 368 -27.83 -9.63 -7.78
C LEU A 368 -29.24 -9.76 -8.36
N VAL A 369 -29.94 -8.63 -8.53
CA VAL A 369 -31.34 -8.56 -9.04
C VAL A 369 -32.27 -9.49 -8.25
N ILE A 370 -32.22 -9.40 -6.91
CA ILE A 370 -33.07 -10.17 -5.98
C ILE A 370 -33.64 -9.26 -4.89
N SER A 371 -34.64 -9.75 -4.15
CA SER A 371 -35.19 -8.98 -3.04
C SER A 371 -34.23 -8.92 -1.84
N GLU A 372 -34.31 -7.84 -1.03
CA GLU A 372 -33.56 -7.73 0.21
C GLU A 372 -33.84 -8.91 1.17
N ASN A 373 -35.09 -9.39 1.20
CA ASN A 373 -35.47 -10.53 2.02
C ASN A 373 -34.76 -11.80 1.57
N THR A 374 -34.55 -11.97 0.25
CA THR A 374 -33.81 -13.08 -0.32
C THR A 374 -32.31 -12.99 0.10
N VAL A 375 -31.72 -11.81 0.08
CA VAL A 375 -30.35 -11.60 0.57
C VAL A 375 -30.24 -11.96 2.06
N ARG A 376 -31.17 -11.48 2.88
CA ARG A 376 -31.21 -11.80 4.33
C ARG A 376 -31.35 -13.30 4.58
N MET A 377 -32.17 -13.99 3.78
CA MET A 377 -32.34 -15.44 3.86
C MET A 377 -31.06 -16.19 3.52
N HIS A 378 -30.37 -15.79 2.43
CA HIS A 378 -29.09 -16.37 2.08
C HIS A 378 -28.03 -16.10 3.16
N SER A 379 -27.95 -14.87 3.68
CA SER A 379 -27.04 -14.52 4.78
C SER A 379 -27.25 -15.39 6.01
N LYS A 380 -28.53 -15.63 6.40
CA LYS A 380 -28.86 -16.49 7.55
C LYS A 380 -28.41 -17.95 7.31
N ARG A 381 -28.57 -18.47 6.09
CA ARG A 381 -28.11 -19.81 5.72
C ARG A 381 -26.60 -19.92 5.72
N ILE A 382 -25.91 -18.92 5.19
CA ILE A 382 -24.42 -18.82 5.20
C ILE A 382 -23.94 -18.86 6.64
N TYR A 383 -24.48 -18.00 7.52
CA TYR A 383 -24.09 -17.96 8.92
C TYR A 383 -24.31 -19.28 9.65
N ALA A 384 -25.44 -19.94 9.39
CA ALA A 384 -25.73 -21.26 9.97
C ALA A 384 -24.77 -22.35 9.46
N LYS A 385 -24.36 -22.33 8.18
CA LYS A 385 -23.43 -23.31 7.62
C LYS A 385 -22.00 -23.11 8.07
N LEU A 386 -21.61 -21.85 8.35
CA LEU A 386 -20.27 -21.49 8.80
C LEU A 386 -20.15 -21.44 10.35
N ASP A 387 -21.24 -21.70 11.07
CA ASP A 387 -21.34 -21.60 12.54
C ASP A 387 -20.88 -20.24 13.07
N ILE A 388 -21.30 -19.16 12.42
CA ILE A 388 -21.01 -17.78 12.78
C ILE A 388 -22.27 -16.98 13.06
N HIS A 389 -22.15 -15.91 13.83
CA HIS A 389 -23.32 -15.14 14.26
C HIS A 389 -23.32 -13.68 13.81
N LYS A 390 -22.17 -13.17 13.38
CA LYS A 390 -22.00 -11.75 13.01
C LYS A 390 -21.31 -11.60 11.65
N LYS A 391 -21.60 -10.49 10.97
CA LYS A 391 -20.92 -10.11 9.74
C LYS A 391 -19.38 -10.03 9.93
N GLN A 392 -18.95 -9.57 11.11
CA GLN A 392 -17.52 -9.45 11.39
C GLN A 392 -16.85 -10.82 11.48
N ASP A 393 -17.51 -11.79 12.10
CA ASP A 393 -16.99 -13.17 12.19
C ASP A 393 -16.81 -13.79 10.79
N LEU A 394 -17.70 -13.45 9.83
CA LEU A 394 -17.55 -13.87 8.43
C LEU A 394 -16.32 -13.23 7.77
N ILE A 395 -16.12 -11.94 7.97
CA ILE A 395 -14.96 -11.23 7.42
C ILE A 395 -13.67 -11.80 8.02
N ASP A 396 -13.64 -11.99 9.33
CA ASP A 396 -12.47 -12.53 10.03
C ASP A 396 -12.19 -13.99 9.61
N LEU A 397 -13.22 -14.79 9.37
CA LEU A 397 -13.09 -16.15 8.83
C LEU A 397 -12.45 -16.13 7.44
N VAL A 398 -12.95 -15.28 6.53
CA VAL A 398 -12.40 -15.19 5.16
C VAL A 398 -10.98 -14.64 5.18
N ASP A 399 -10.70 -13.64 6.02
CA ASP A 399 -9.37 -13.06 6.14
C ASP A 399 -8.34 -14.02 6.76
N SER A 400 -8.77 -14.89 7.68
CA SER A 400 -7.93 -15.91 8.31
C SER A 400 -7.79 -17.19 7.50
N PHE A 401 -8.64 -17.39 6.49
CA PHE A 401 -8.67 -18.61 5.71
C PHE A 401 -7.43 -18.72 4.82
N ASP A 402 -6.56 -19.67 5.13
CA ASP A 402 -5.33 -19.85 4.35
C ASP A 402 -5.65 -20.45 2.97
N PRO A 403 -5.25 -19.80 1.88
CA PRO A 403 -5.43 -20.36 0.55
C PRO A 403 -4.56 -21.59 0.26
N GLU A 404 -3.60 -21.93 1.10
CA GLU A 404 -2.77 -23.13 0.92
C GLU A 404 -3.07 -24.17 2.02
N PRO A 405 -3.52 -25.39 1.68
CA PRO A 405 -3.60 -26.47 2.65
C PRO A 405 -2.19 -27.00 2.92
N GLY A 406 -1.66 -26.74 4.09
CA GLY A 406 -0.50 -27.43 4.63
C GLY A 406 0.86 -26.78 4.31
N SER A 407 1.28 -25.89 5.16
CA SER A 407 2.70 -25.66 5.46
C SER A 407 2.94 -25.98 6.93
#